data_6e53856f2b14c792106f6c47f0797031
#
_entry.id   6e53856f2b14c792106f6c47f0797031
#
_cell.length_a   1.000
_cell.length_b   1.000
_cell.length_c   1.000
_cell.angle_alpha   90.00
_cell.angle_beta   90.00
_cell.angle_gamma   90.00
#
_symmetry.space_group_name_H-M   'P 1'
#
loop_
_entity.id
_entity.type
_entity.pdbx_description
1 polymer ?
#
loop_
_entity_poly.entity_id
_entity_poly.type
_entity_poly.pdbx_seq_one_letter_code
_entity_poly.pdbx_strand_id
1 'polypeptide(L)'
;RNYDLMTADECDYNVKFAMNNPDCIIYGFAIGDSGSEKSKVVVDTAFSITPFDRSHETFTLNAPYENGTMSRQGIVTNRINQQDHICPQVFFPSIVTLKDPTEASFLYVFNNLLRTRHYGAQTTRTGRVRNELIGIIFADGEIVSNLRWTQAIYDYMQLNKTLRSPDPLNENDVVNAAINTIETLMNEEFIVHTDLIGDRFQPLLNEVKA
;
A
#
# COMPACT_ATOMS: atom_id res chain seq x y z
N ARG A 1 21.17 13.69 -6.90
CA ARG A 1 21.98 14.04 -8.09
C ARG A 1 21.26 15.15 -8.83
N ASN A 2 22.01 16.15 -9.30
CA ASN A 2 21.44 17.22 -10.10
C ASN A 2 21.48 16.76 -11.57
N TYR A 3 20.34 16.33 -12.10
CA TYR A 3 20.23 15.77 -13.45
C TYR A 3 20.54 16.79 -14.56
N ASP A 4 20.39 18.08 -14.29
CA ASP A 4 20.64 19.17 -15.24
C ASP A 4 22.13 19.31 -15.62
N LEU A 5 23.01 18.62 -14.90
CA LEU A 5 24.47 18.63 -15.12
C LEU A 5 25.01 17.30 -15.67
N MET A 6 24.11 16.38 -16.05
CA MET A 6 24.52 15.07 -16.59
C MET A 6 24.91 15.20 -18.07
N THR A 7 25.99 14.56 -18.43
CA THR A 7 26.39 14.40 -19.83
C THR A 7 25.49 13.39 -20.56
N ALA A 8 25.44 13.46 -21.89
CA ALA A 8 24.68 12.49 -22.70
C ALA A 8 25.09 11.04 -22.41
N ASP A 9 26.40 10.78 -22.22
CA ASP A 9 26.94 9.44 -21.91
C ASP A 9 26.44 8.95 -20.51
N GLU A 10 26.38 9.83 -19.53
CA GLU A 10 25.85 9.49 -18.19
C GLU A 10 24.35 9.21 -18.24
N CYS A 11 23.59 9.94 -19.06
CA CYS A 11 22.18 9.68 -19.29
C CYS A 11 21.97 8.30 -19.94
N ASP A 12 22.72 7.98 -20.98
CA ASP A 12 22.66 6.67 -21.65
C ASP A 12 23.02 5.51 -20.70
N TYR A 13 24.04 5.70 -19.87
CA TYR A 13 24.39 4.74 -18.82
C TYR A 13 23.26 4.52 -17.82
N ASN A 14 22.61 5.59 -17.36
CA ASN A 14 21.50 5.48 -16.40
C ASN A 14 20.27 4.80 -17.01
N VAL A 15 19.94 5.05 -18.28
CA VAL A 15 18.88 4.34 -19.00
C VAL A 15 19.20 2.85 -19.10
N LYS A 16 20.42 2.49 -19.53
CA LYS A 16 20.84 1.09 -19.59
C LYS A 16 20.82 0.40 -18.22
N PHE A 17 21.25 1.11 -17.17
CA PHE A 17 21.15 0.60 -15.80
C PHE A 17 19.70 0.37 -15.38
N ALA A 18 18.81 1.32 -15.63
CA ALA A 18 17.40 1.20 -15.30
C ALA A 18 16.74 0.02 -16.02
N MET A 19 17.03 -0.15 -17.32
CA MET A 19 16.48 -1.26 -18.12
C MET A 19 17.00 -2.64 -17.72
N ASN A 20 18.10 -2.73 -16.97
CA ASN A 20 18.63 -3.97 -16.43
C ASN A 20 18.29 -4.21 -14.96
N ASN A 21 17.56 -3.27 -14.32
CA ASN A 21 17.18 -3.38 -12.93
C ASN A 21 15.71 -3.82 -12.81
N PRO A 22 15.40 -4.94 -12.15
CA PRO A 22 14.03 -5.43 -11.99
C PRO A 22 13.07 -4.40 -11.39
N ASP A 23 13.52 -3.63 -10.40
CA ASP A 23 12.69 -2.58 -9.79
C ASP A 23 12.28 -1.53 -10.81
N CYS A 24 13.23 -1.09 -11.64
CA CYS A 24 12.96 -0.09 -12.66
C CYS A 24 12.02 -0.61 -13.75
N ILE A 25 12.17 -1.86 -14.16
CA ILE A 25 11.33 -2.48 -15.19
C ILE A 25 9.90 -2.68 -14.71
N ILE A 26 9.73 -3.02 -13.43
CA ILE A 26 8.43 -3.37 -12.85
C ILE A 26 7.72 -2.13 -12.28
N TYR A 27 8.44 -1.30 -11.51
CA TYR A 27 7.85 -0.13 -10.85
C TYR A 27 8.03 1.17 -11.63
N GLY A 28 8.72 1.10 -12.76
CA GLY A 28 8.97 2.26 -13.62
C GLY A 28 10.13 3.13 -13.16
N PHE A 29 10.52 4.04 -14.02
CA PHE A 29 11.58 5.03 -13.76
C PHE A 29 11.36 6.30 -14.58
N ALA A 30 12.01 7.38 -14.16
CA ALA A 30 12.11 8.63 -14.92
C ALA A 30 13.52 9.18 -14.77
N ILE A 31 14.19 9.42 -15.91
CA ILE A 31 15.56 9.94 -15.98
C ILE A 31 15.55 11.22 -16.81
N GLY A 32 15.13 12.34 -16.22
CA GLY A 32 15.09 13.65 -16.87
C GLY A 32 14.57 13.57 -18.32
N ASP A 33 15.30 14.15 -19.24
CA ASP A 33 14.95 14.15 -20.68
C ASP A 33 15.34 12.87 -21.42
N SER A 34 15.99 11.91 -20.72
CA SER A 34 16.63 10.76 -21.38
C SER A 34 15.73 9.54 -21.52
N GLY A 35 14.63 9.49 -20.82
CA GLY A 35 13.65 8.41 -20.93
C GLY A 35 12.89 8.14 -19.65
N SER A 36 11.73 7.54 -19.82
CA SER A 36 10.88 7.10 -18.71
C SER A 36 10.11 5.84 -19.08
N GLU A 37 9.85 5.00 -18.10
CA GLU A 37 8.98 3.84 -18.21
C GLU A 37 7.90 3.91 -17.15
N LYS A 38 6.65 3.63 -17.53
CA LYS A 38 5.54 3.60 -16.59
C LYS A 38 5.59 2.35 -15.72
N SER A 39 5.16 2.48 -14.47
CA SER A 39 4.98 1.34 -13.58
C SER A 39 3.98 0.34 -14.18
N LYS A 40 4.33 -0.96 -14.13
CA LYS A 40 3.41 -2.06 -14.40
C LYS A 40 2.56 -2.40 -13.17
N VAL A 41 3.01 -1.98 -12.00
CA VAL A 41 2.29 -2.15 -10.74
C VAL A 41 1.46 -0.90 -10.49
N VAL A 42 0.17 -1.10 -10.32
CA VAL A 42 -0.79 -0.05 -9.93
C VAL A 42 -1.31 -0.39 -8.55
N VAL A 43 -1.20 0.57 -7.65
CA VAL A 43 -1.75 0.47 -6.29
C VAL A 43 -2.89 1.47 -6.20
N ASP A 44 -4.09 0.98 -6.02
CA ASP A 44 -5.26 1.83 -5.82
C ASP A 44 -5.25 2.43 -4.41
N THR A 45 -5.95 3.54 -4.23
CA THR A 45 -6.04 4.20 -2.91
C THR A 45 -6.70 3.29 -1.90
N ALA A 46 -5.99 2.97 -0.84
CA ALA A 46 -6.53 2.16 0.25
C ALA A 46 -7.30 3.03 1.25
N PHE A 47 -8.50 2.59 1.59
CA PHE A 47 -9.38 3.26 2.55
C PHE A 47 -9.48 2.43 3.83
N SER A 48 -9.55 3.09 4.98
CA SER A 48 -9.76 2.39 6.25
C SER A 48 -11.21 1.89 6.37
N ILE A 49 -11.38 0.67 6.87
CA ILE A 49 -12.71 0.14 7.24
C ILE A 49 -13.25 0.94 8.44
N THR A 50 -12.38 1.28 9.38
CA THR A 50 -12.75 2.10 10.53
C THR A 50 -12.93 3.56 10.09
N PRO A 51 -14.04 4.23 10.45
CA PRO A 51 -14.25 5.64 10.16
C PRO A 51 -13.12 6.54 10.65
N PHE A 52 -12.90 7.66 9.95
CA PHE A 52 -11.78 8.58 10.19
C PHE A 52 -11.72 9.11 11.64
N ASP A 53 -12.86 9.44 12.23
CA ASP A 53 -12.98 9.94 13.60
C ASP A 53 -12.47 8.95 14.67
N ARG A 54 -12.30 7.68 14.33
CA ARG A 54 -11.85 6.60 15.21
C ARG A 54 -10.57 5.89 14.75
N SER A 55 -10.08 6.22 13.58
CA SER A 55 -8.89 5.60 13.00
C SER A 55 -7.65 6.50 13.01
N HIS A 56 -7.80 7.73 13.49
CA HIS A 56 -6.79 8.76 13.36
C HIS A 56 -6.71 9.60 14.63
N GLU A 57 -5.48 9.96 15.01
CA GLU A 57 -5.18 10.88 16.11
C GLU A 57 -4.14 11.90 15.66
N THR A 58 -4.35 13.16 16.06
CA THR A 58 -3.40 14.24 15.80
C THR A 58 -2.61 14.54 17.07
N PHE A 59 -1.31 14.43 16.98
CA PHE A 59 -0.41 14.80 18.06
C PHE A 59 0.24 16.15 17.78
N THR A 60 0.20 17.03 18.76
CA THR A 60 0.93 18.29 18.72
C THR A 60 2.27 18.10 19.42
N LEU A 61 3.35 18.19 18.66
CA LEU A 61 4.70 18.13 19.19
C LEU A 61 5.18 19.55 19.47
N ASN A 62 5.22 19.92 20.74
CA ASN A 62 5.92 21.10 21.20
C ASN A 62 7.37 20.71 21.50
N ALA A 63 8.33 21.30 20.82
CA ALA A 63 9.70 21.13 21.20
C ALA A 63 9.90 21.71 22.62
N PRO A 64 10.40 20.92 23.59
CA PRO A 64 10.68 21.44 24.91
C PRO A 64 11.69 22.59 24.82
N TYR A 65 11.44 23.66 25.53
CA TYR A 65 12.37 24.77 25.63
C TYR A 65 13.58 24.31 26.47
N GLU A 66 14.69 24.07 25.78
CA GLU A 66 15.99 23.91 26.45
C GLU A 66 16.82 25.18 26.23
N ASN A 67 17.24 25.75 27.37
CA ASN A 67 18.02 26.97 27.36
C ASN A 67 19.33 26.76 26.57
N GLY A 68 19.42 27.38 25.39
CA GLY A 68 20.61 27.34 24.53
C GLY A 68 20.52 26.45 23.28
N THR A 69 19.53 25.53 23.14
CA THR A 69 19.45 24.65 22.00
C THR A 69 18.47 25.13 20.90
N MET A 70 17.47 25.93 21.25
CA MET A 70 16.42 26.38 20.31
C MET A 70 16.47 27.87 20.00
N SER A 71 17.39 28.63 20.56
CA SER A 71 17.54 30.05 20.33
C SER A 71 18.98 30.38 19.93
N ARG A 72 19.24 30.43 18.65
CA ARG A 72 20.33 31.26 18.14
C ARG A 72 19.89 32.72 18.33
N GLN A 73 20.35 33.41 19.35
CA GLN A 73 20.10 34.83 19.61
C GLN A 73 18.88 35.19 20.51
N GLY A 74 18.45 34.32 21.41
CA GLY A 74 17.41 34.68 22.39
C GLY A 74 15.98 34.81 21.85
N ILE A 75 15.73 34.45 20.58
CA ILE A 75 14.40 34.47 19.99
C ILE A 75 13.78 33.07 20.17
N VAL A 76 12.77 32.99 21.01
CA VAL A 76 11.96 31.75 21.17
C VAL A 76 11.07 31.60 19.97
N THR A 77 11.36 30.63 19.10
CA THR A 77 10.44 30.24 18.03
C THR A 77 9.63 29.03 18.51
N ASN A 78 8.38 29.25 18.85
CA ASN A 78 7.43 28.18 19.08
C ASN A 78 7.12 27.50 17.74
N ARG A 79 7.82 26.41 17.43
CA ARG A 79 7.46 25.57 16.31
C ARG A 79 6.49 24.50 16.82
N ILE A 80 5.22 24.73 16.60
CA ILE A 80 4.20 23.72 16.78
C ILE A 80 4.24 22.84 15.54
N ASN A 81 4.57 21.57 15.70
CA ASN A 81 4.50 20.59 14.65
C ASN A 81 3.32 19.65 14.96
N GLN A 82 2.31 19.63 14.10
CA GLN A 82 1.23 18.68 14.17
C GLN A 82 1.59 17.46 13.33
N GLN A 83 1.40 16.28 13.87
CA GLN A 83 1.57 15.02 13.17
C GLN A 83 0.31 14.19 13.33
N ASP A 84 -0.20 13.73 12.19
CA ASP A 84 -1.32 12.83 12.15
C ASP A 84 -0.82 11.39 12.20
N HIS A 85 -1.42 10.59 13.06
CA HIS A 85 -1.10 9.20 13.26
C HIS A 85 -2.35 8.34 13.06
N ILE A 86 -2.17 7.21 12.43
CA ILE A 86 -3.21 6.19 12.33
C ILE A 86 -3.18 5.35 13.60
N CYS A 87 -4.33 5.15 14.21
CA CYS A 87 -4.47 4.30 15.38
C CYS A 87 -4.02 2.85 15.07
N PRO A 88 -3.51 2.11 16.05
CA PRO A 88 -3.21 0.69 15.88
C PRO A 88 -4.46 -0.13 15.49
N GLN A 89 -4.25 -1.24 14.79
CA GLN A 89 -5.31 -2.19 14.39
C GLN A 89 -6.38 -1.59 13.45
N VAL A 90 -6.01 -0.63 12.64
CA VAL A 90 -6.82 -0.16 11.51
C VAL A 90 -6.51 -1.00 10.28
N PHE A 91 -7.53 -1.45 9.57
CA PHE A 91 -7.42 -2.29 8.38
C PHE A 91 -7.70 -1.48 7.12
N PHE A 92 -6.87 -1.71 6.11
CA PHE A 92 -6.93 -1.06 4.81
C PHE A 92 -7.03 -2.12 3.72
N PRO A 93 -8.22 -2.45 3.23
CA PRO A 93 -8.36 -3.28 2.03
C PRO A 93 -7.59 -2.65 0.88
N SER A 94 -6.83 -3.47 0.16
CA SER A 94 -5.93 -2.96 -0.87
C SER A 94 -5.83 -3.92 -2.03
N ILE A 95 -6.02 -3.41 -3.25
CA ILE A 95 -5.83 -4.14 -4.49
C ILE A 95 -4.55 -3.63 -5.14
N VAL A 96 -3.65 -4.56 -5.43
CA VAL A 96 -2.42 -4.29 -6.16
C VAL A 96 -2.52 -4.98 -7.52
N THR A 97 -2.55 -4.21 -8.58
CA THR A 97 -2.69 -4.71 -9.94
C THR A 97 -1.35 -4.77 -10.63
N LEU A 98 -1.02 -5.90 -11.22
CA LEU A 98 0.15 -6.06 -12.08
C LEU A 98 -0.33 -6.20 -13.53
N LYS A 99 0.04 -5.26 -14.40
CA LYS A 99 -0.31 -5.25 -15.82
C LYS A 99 0.68 -6.09 -16.63
N ASP A 100 0.17 -6.86 -17.58
CA ASP A 100 0.94 -7.71 -18.48
C ASP A 100 2.03 -8.53 -17.73
N PRO A 101 1.63 -9.37 -16.76
CA PRO A 101 2.56 -10.09 -15.92
C PRO A 101 3.31 -11.17 -16.70
N THR A 102 4.63 -11.23 -16.49
CA THR A 102 5.40 -12.45 -16.71
C THR A 102 5.50 -13.22 -15.40
N GLU A 103 5.80 -14.51 -15.45
CA GLU A 103 6.02 -15.31 -14.24
C GLU A 103 7.06 -14.66 -13.31
N ALA A 104 8.19 -14.21 -13.87
CA ALA A 104 9.23 -13.54 -13.08
C ALA A 104 8.75 -12.24 -12.43
N SER A 105 8.01 -11.38 -13.14
CA SER A 105 7.49 -10.14 -12.59
C SER A 105 6.42 -10.39 -11.54
N PHE A 106 5.57 -11.38 -11.75
CA PHE A 106 4.58 -11.81 -10.78
C PHE A 106 5.23 -12.29 -9.47
N LEU A 107 6.17 -13.23 -9.54
CA LEU A 107 6.87 -13.73 -8.37
C LEU A 107 7.65 -12.64 -7.64
N TYR A 108 8.24 -11.70 -8.39
CA TYR A 108 8.96 -10.58 -7.80
C TYR A 108 8.03 -9.66 -6.99
N VAL A 109 6.91 -9.23 -7.57
CA VAL A 109 5.92 -8.37 -6.88
C VAL A 109 5.30 -9.11 -5.69
N PHE A 110 4.93 -10.37 -5.88
CA PHE A 110 4.34 -11.19 -4.83
C PHE A 110 5.27 -11.34 -3.61
N ASN A 111 6.56 -11.65 -3.84
CA ASN A 111 7.56 -11.70 -2.77
C ASN A 111 7.76 -10.35 -2.08
N ASN A 112 7.72 -9.25 -2.84
CA ASN A 112 7.82 -7.92 -2.26
C ASN A 112 6.62 -7.64 -1.33
N LEU A 113 5.40 -7.96 -1.73
CA LEU A 113 4.22 -7.81 -0.89
C LEU A 113 4.31 -8.62 0.40
N LEU A 114 4.81 -9.86 0.34
CA LEU A 114 5.00 -10.70 1.53
C LEU A 114 6.01 -10.11 2.51
N ARG A 115 7.03 -9.41 2.03
CA ARG A 115 8.15 -8.89 2.83
C ARG A 115 7.98 -7.45 3.28
N THR A 116 7.21 -6.66 2.54
CA THR A 116 7.03 -5.24 2.84
C THR A 116 6.35 -5.04 4.19
N ARG A 117 6.93 -4.17 5.00
CA ARG A 117 6.44 -3.80 6.33
C ARG A 117 6.26 -2.29 6.51
N HIS A 118 6.73 -1.51 5.52
CA HIS A 118 6.64 -0.05 5.53
C HIS A 118 6.21 0.42 4.15
N TYR A 119 5.29 1.36 4.12
CA TYR A 119 4.81 2.00 2.90
C TYR A 119 5.06 3.51 2.98
N GLY A 120 5.38 4.12 1.85
CA GLY A 120 5.64 5.56 1.74
C GLY A 120 7.12 5.94 1.66
N ALA A 121 7.36 7.16 1.21
CA ALA A 121 8.70 7.66 0.90
C ALA A 121 9.50 8.15 2.11
N GLN A 122 8.83 8.54 3.20
CA GLN A 122 9.47 9.02 4.43
C GLN A 122 9.55 7.89 5.46
N THR A 123 10.65 7.15 5.43
CA THR A 123 10.80 5.91 6.20
C THR A 123 10.94 6.06 7.71
N THR A 124 11.33 7.22 8.21
CA THR A 124 11.69 7.39 9.62
C THR A 124 10.50 7.54 10.57
N ARG A 125 9.30 7.80 10.06
CA ARG A 125 8.11 8.08 10.85
C ARG A 125 6.90 7.22 10.51
N THR A 126 7.03 6.31 9.54
CA THR A 126 5.97 5.37 9.20
C THR A 126 6.01 4.16 10.11
N GLY A 127 4.88 3.83 10.70
CA GLY A 127 4.72 2.63 11.50
C GLY A 127 4.86 1.36 10.66
N ARG A 128 5.00 0.22 11.32
CA ARG A 128 5.00 -1.06 10.64
C ARG A 128 3.59 -1.46 10.28
N VAL A 129 3.42 -1.93 9.04
CA VAL A 129 2.18 -2.51 8.53
C VAL A 129 2.37 -4.02 8.37
N ARG A 130 1.35 -4.80 8.66
CA ARG A 130 1.31 -6.22 8.35
C ARG A 130 0.43 -6.42 7.13
N ASN A 131 0.95 -7.10 6.12
CA ASN A 131 0.17 -7.53 4.98
C ASN A 131 -0.45 -8.88 5.26
N GLU A 132 -1.74 -8.99 5.01
CA GLU A 132 -2.49 -10.23 4.96
C GLU A 132 -2.98 -10.42 3.52
N LEU A 133 -2.39 -11.37 2.80
CA LEU A 133 -2.76 -11.67 1.42
C LEU A 133 -3.90 -12.67 1.44
N ILE A 134 -5.02 -12.31 0.86
CA ILE A 134 -6.25 -13.11 0.88
C ILE A 134 -6.57 -13.79 -0.44
N GLY A 135 -5.92 -13.38 -1.52
CA GLY A 135 -6.16 -13.99 -2.82
C GLY A 135 -5.41 -13.36 -3.97
N ILE A 136 -5.51 -14.00 -5.12
CA ILE A 136 -5.00 -13.57 -6.41
C ILE A 136 -6.14 -13.70 -7.42
N ILE A 137 -6.29 -12.70 -8.27
CA ILE A 137 -7.30 -12.68 -9.33
C ILE A 137 -6.56 -12.41 -10.64
N PHE A 138 -6.75 -13.29 -11.61
CA PHE A 138 -6.31 -13.10 -13.00
C PHE A 138 -7.52 -12.69 -13.82
N ALA A 139 -7.47 -11.52 -14.43
CA ALA A 139 -8.59 -10.97 -15.20
C ALA A 139 -8.07 -10.33 -16.50
N ASP A 140 -8.92 -10.27 -17.52
CA ASP A 140 -8.63 -9.62 -18.81
C ASP A 140 -8.97 -8.12 -18.82
N GLY A 141 -9.39 -7.56 -17.69
CA GLY A 141 -9.75 -6.16 -17.54
C GLY A 141 -9.64 -5.66 -16.09
N GLU A 142 -10.06 -4.43 -15.87
CA GLU A 142 -10.11 -3.85 -14.54
C GLU A 142 -11.24 -4.50 -13.72
N ILE A 143 -10.91 -4.88 -12.50
CA ILE A 143 -11.85 -5.42 -11.52
C ILE A 143 -12.40 -4.30 -10.62
N VAL A 144 -13.13 -4.69 -9.58
CA VAL A 144 -13.66 -3.79 -8.56
C VAL A 144 -12.59 -2.88 -7.96
N SER A 145 -12.95 -1.61 -7.70
CA SER A 145 -12.06 -0.66 -7.04
C SER A 145 -11.95 -0.90 -5.52
N ASN A 146 -10.84 -0.45 -4.92
CA ASN A 146 -10.65 -0.49 -3.48
C ASN A 146 -11.79 0.18 -2.69
N LEU A 147 -12.31 1.30 -3.18
CA LEU A 147 -13.41 2.00 -2.51
C LEU A 147 -14.67 1.14 -2.44
N ARG A 148 -15.07 0.53 -3.58
CA ARG A 148 -16.25 -0.34 -3.64
C ARG A 148 -16.07 -1.55 -2.73
N TRP A 149 -14.90 -2.17 -2.76
CA TRP A 149 -14.61 -3.32 -1.90
C TRP A 149 -14.59 -2.94 -0.42
N THR A 150 -13.95 -1.85 -0.03
CA THR A 150 -13.94 -1.37 1.35
C THR A 150 -15.37 -1.09 1.86
N GLN A 151 -16.21 -0.46 1.02
CA GLN A 151 -17.61 -0.23 1.36
C GLN A 151 -18.37 -1.53 1.55
N ALA A 152 -18.17 -2.51 0.66
CA ALA A 152 -18.81 -3.82 0.78
C ALA A 152 -18.40 -4.54 2.08
N ILE A 153 -17.13 -4.49 2.46
CA ILE A 153 -16.64 -5.05 3.73
C ILE A 153 -17.32 -4.34 4.92
N TYR A 154 -17.37 -3.03 4.89
CA TYR A 154 -18.01 -2.24 5.95
C TYR A 154 -19.47 -2.62 6.12
N ASP A 155 -20.23 -2.66 5.01
CA ASP A 155 -21.65 -3.01 5.01
C ASP A 155 -21.89 -4.45 5.50
N TYR A 156 -21.05 -5.40 5.04
CA TYR A 156 -21.09 -6.80 5.49
C TYR A 156 -20.87 -6.92 6.99
N MET A 157 -19.85 -6.25 7.51
CA MET A 157 -19.54 -6.26 8.95
C MET A 157 -20.62 -5.56 9.78
N GLN A 158 -21.24 -4.52 9.23
CA GLN A 158 -22.36 -3.83 9.89
C GLN A 158 -23.58 -4.74 10.01
N LEU A 159 -23.94 -5.44 8.94
CA LEU A 159 -25.05 -6.40 8.92
C LEU A 159 -24.82 -7.56 9.89
N ASN A 160 -23.61 -8.06 9.97
CA ASN A 160 -23.24 -9.17 10.88
C ASN A 160 -22.91 -8.71 12.30
N LYS A 161 -23.07 -7.41 12.60
CA LYS A 161 -22.78 -6.81 13.92
C LYS A 161 -21.36 -7.06 14.43
N THR A 162 -20.40 -7.17 13.52
CA THR A 162 -18.98 -7.35 13.83
C THR A 162 -18.22 -6.02 13.90
N LEU A 163 -18.85 -4.91 13.48
CA LEU A 163 -18.37 -3.56 13.72
C LEU A 163 -18.63 -3.18 15.18
N ARG A 164 -17.57 -3.16 15.97
CA ARG A 164 -17.64 -2.74 17.38
C ARG A 164 -17.02 -1.37 17.55
N SER A 165 -17.68 -0.53 18.31
CA SER A 165 -17.14 0.77 18.71
C SER A 165 -17.24 0.87 20.24
N PRO A 166 -16.16 1.28 20.92
CA PRO A 166 -14.89 1.85 20.45
C PRO A 166 -13.78 0.81 20.20
N ASP A 167 -14.07 -0.47 20.34
CA ASP A 167 -13.08 -1.53 20.28
C ASP A 167 -12.48 -1.65 18.85
N PRO A 168 -11.18 -2.00 18.73
CA PRO A 168 -10.59 -2.32 17.45
C PRO A 168 -11.28 -3.52 16.82
N LEU A 169 -11.31 -3.54 15.47
CA LEU A 169 -11.92 -4.62 14.72
C LEU A 169 -11.14 -5.93 14.94
N ASN A 170 -11.88 -7.04 15.02
CA ASN A 170 -11.27 -8.36 15.09
C ASN A 170 -10.71 -8.74 13.72
N GLU A 171 -9.47 -9.18 13.66
CA GLU A 171 -8.79 -9.53 12.43
C GLU A 171 -9.49 -10.64 11.64
N ASN A 172 -9.91 -11.72 12.33
CA ASN A 172 -10.58 -12.83 11.66
C ASN A 172 -11.92 -12.41 11.05
N ASP A 173 -12.65 -11.53 11.73
CA ASP A 173 -13.92 -11.00 11.22
C ASP A 173 -13.68 -10.15 9.97
N VAL A 174 -12.61 -9.34 9.95
CA VAL A 174 -12.22 -8.52 8.79
C VAL A 174 -11.79 -9.39 7.62
N VAL A 175 -10.94 -10.39 7.85
CA VAL A 175 -10.46 -11.30 6.81
C VAL A 175 -11.64 -12.08 6.20
N ASN A 176 -12.52 -12.62 7.03
CA ASN A 176 -13.72 -13.33 6.56
C ASN A 176 -14.65 -12.40 5.77
N ALA A 177 -14.87 -11.19 6.24
CA ALA A 177 -15.66 -10.20 5.51
C ALA A 177 -15.03 -9.84 4.15
N ALA A 178 -13.70 -9.65 4.13
CA ALA A 178 -12.96 -9.35 2.91
C ALA A 178 -13.07 -10.48 1.88
N ILE A 179 -12.91 -11.73 2.29
CA ILE A 179 -13.05 -12.91 1.42
C ILE A 179 -14.48 -13.00 0.86
N ASN A 180 -15.49 -12.99 1.72
CA ASN A 180 -16.89 -13.14 1.28
C ASN A 180 -17.33 -12.02 0.34
N THR A 181 -16.92 -10.79 0.62
CA THR A 181 -17.31 -9.63 -0.19
C THR A 181 -16.61 -9.62 -1.54
N ILE A 182 -15.31 -9.94 -1.61
CA ILE A 182 -14.61 -9.97 -2.90
C ILE A 182 -15.14 -11.11 -3.80
N GLU A 183 -15.42 -12.29 -3.24
CA GLU A 183 -16.04 -13.38 -3.99
C GLU A 183 -17.41 -12.99 -4.54
N THR A 184 -18.23 -12.30 -3.74
CA THR A 184 -19.53 -11.80 -4.19
C THR A 184 -19.38 -10.78 -5.31
N LEU A 185 -18.50 -9.81 -5.15
CA LEU A 185 -18.25 -8.77 -6.15
C LEU A 185 -17.70 -9.35 -7.46
N MET A 186 -16.78 -10.32 -7.37
CA MET A 186 -16.24 -10.96 -8.57
C MET A 186 -17.30 -11.78 -9.34
N ASN A 187 -18.26 -12.38 -8.66
CA ASN A 187 -19.38 -13.05 -9.30
C ASN A 187 -20.36 -12.09 -10.03
N GLU A 188 -20.33 -10.80 -9.66
CA GLU A 188 -21.12 -9.76 -10.32
C GLU A 188 -20.40 -9.13 -11.53
N GLU A 189 -19.09 -9.33 -11.66
CA GLU A 189 -18.29 -8.77 -12.76
C GLU A 189 -18.54 -9.53 -14.07
N PHE A 190 -18.62 -8.78 -15.17
CA PHE A 190 -18.83 -9.33 -16.52
C PHE A 190 -17.52 -9.67 -17.26
N ILE A 191 -16.38 -9.49 -16.61
CA ILE A 191 -15.06 -9.78 -17.17
C ILE A 191 -14.67 -11.23 -16.94
N VAL A 192 -13.89 -11.77 -17.87
CA VAL A 192 -13.32 -13.11 -17.70
C VAL A 192 -12.24 -13.06 -16.63
N HIS A 193 -12.40 -13.86 -15.60
CA HIS A 193 -11.43 -13.94 -14.53
C HIS A 193 -11.25 -15.37 -14.01
N THR A 194 -10.13 -15.61 -13.37
CA THR A 194 -9.84 -16.79 -12.57
C THR A 194 -9.29 -16.33 -11.25
N ASP A 195 -9.86 -16.81 -10.16
CA ASP A 195 -9.50 -16.37 -8.82
C ASP A 195 -9.02 -17.52 -7.93
N LEU A 196 -8.10 -17.19 -7.04
CA LEU A 196 -7.63 -18.00 -5.92
C LEU A 196 -7.81 -17.17 -4.66
N ILE A 197 -8.93 -17.34 -3.96
CA ILE A 197 -9.30 -16.53 -2.79
C ILE A 197 -9.53 -17.46 -1.59
N GLY A 198 -9.23 -16.95 -0.40
CA GLY A 198 -9.46 -17.67 0.84
C GLY A 198 -8.74 -19.02 0.90
N ASP A 199 -9.46 -20.09 1.19
CA ASP A 199 -8.90 -21.44 1.32
C ASP A 199 -8.23 -21.93 0.03
N ARG A 200 -8.70 -21.49 -1.14
CA ARG A 200 -8.09 -21.84 -2.44
C ARG A 200 -6.72 -21.20 -2.64
N PHE A 201 -6.44 -20.08 -1.97
CA PHE A 201 -5.17 -19.36 -2.03
C PHE A 201 -4.12 -19.94 -1.07
N GLN A 202 -4.50 -20.54 0.04
CA GLN A 202 -3.60 -21.00 1.08
C GLN A 202 -2.51 -21.99 0.62
N PRO A 203 -2.77 -22.97 -0.28
CA PRO A 203 -1.73 -23.87 -0.77
C PRO A 203 -0.59 -23.11 -1.46
N LEU A 204 -0.90 -22.18 -2.36
CA LEU A 204 0.10 -21.36 -3.04
C LEU A 204 0.90 -20.48 -2.06
N LEU A 205 0.24 -19.90 -1.08
CA LEU A 205 0.89 -19.10 -0.05
C LEU A 205 1.89 -19.91 0.77
N ASN A 206 1.57 -21.17 1.07
CA ASN A 206 2.45 -22.07 1.81
C ASN A 206 3.68 -22.47 0.99
N GLU A 207 3.52 -22.75 -0.31
CA GLU A 207 4.64 -23.05 -1.21
C GLU A 207 5.64 -21.89 -1.32
N VAL A 208 5.14 -20.67 -1.41
CA VAL A 208 6.03 -19.49 -1.53
C VAL A 208 6.73 -19.13 -0.22
N LYS A 209 6.16 -19.52 0.94
CA LYS A 209 6.77 -19.29 2.25
C LYS A 209 7.79 -20.37 2.65
N ALA A 210 7.78 -21.52 1.99
CA ALA A 210 8.71 -22.64 2.25
C ALA A 210 10.09 -22.37 1.61
#